data_549ac6c53b50b2b329934808238dd16b
#
_entry.id   549ac6c53b50b2b329934808238dd16b
#
_cell.length_a   1.000
_cell.length_b   1.000
_cell.length_c   1.000
_cell.angle_alpha   90.00
_cell.angle_beta   90.00
_cell.angle_gamma   90.00
#
_symmetry.space_group_name_H-M   'P 1'
#
loop_
_entity.id
_entity.type
_entity.pdbx_description
1 polymer ?
#
loop_
_entity_poly.entity_id
_entity_poly.type
_entity_poly.pdbx_seq_one_letter_code
_entity_poly.pdbx_strand_id
1 'polypeptide(L)'
;MIQLLGIIVFALLLYLGQKILYEKLWHRNLTVSLKFQDAGIWEGQESTLSEIIENRKRLPLTMLKVKFQTDRHLAFTDEKGSRTTDRYYRNDIFQIGRWEKVTRTLPFVGGRRGFYTIREVDLVASDLFLTAQYTAETVIAHCSLYVYPRPFSHPDFQKSLKQLNGEVLAKRHLLEDPFEYRGIREYQPQDDLRSMNWKATARTGALKVNQKNYTSQKSVRIFVNLEDNGILKKEDCVEASLQIATALLLMFLEQGMQVAFYCNGPDIINREPCILEAGGGSRQRDAVLKALARIDTSGQMPSFSEVFSEKLTHAEHTMYTCIVSPNAYDDFASLLLQYHEIHPELKWFLPYSEVTPPFLADRLKELITLVPLREERSCL
;
A
#
# COMPACT_ATOMS: atom_id res chain seq x y z
N MET A 1 -41.02 61.02 12.56
CA MET A 1 -39.81 60.67 13.33
C MET A 1 -39.96 59.41 14.19
N ILE A 2 -41.00 59.34 15.03
CA ILE A 2 -41.23 58.17 15.95
C ILE A 2 -41.44 56.85 15.19
N GLN A 3 -42.19 56.83 14.09
CA GLN A 3 -42.37 55.62 13.27
C GLN A 3 -41.07 55.14 12.61
N LEU A 4 -40.22 56.05 12.13
CA LEU A 4 -38.95 55.72 11.55
C LEU A 4 -37.98 55.12 12.59
N LEU A 5 -37.93 55.73 13.79
CA LEU A 5 -37.19 55.21 14.93
C LEU A 5 -37.66 53.78 15.32
N GLY A 6 -38.98 53.56 15.35
CA GLY A 6 -39.54 52.25 15.63
C GLY A 6 -39.15 51.17 14.63
N ILE A 7 -39.10 51.49 13.33
CA ILE A 7 -38.65 50.58 12.27
C ILE A 7 -37.15 50.23 12.46
N ILE A 8 -36.31 51.24 12.78
CA ILE A 8 -34.87 51.01 12.98
C ILE A 8 -34.63 50.10 14.20
N VAL A 9 -35.32 50.39 15.32
CA VAL A 9 -35.21 49.52 16.52
C VAL A 9 -35.67 48.12 16.27
N PHE A 10 -36.78 47.94 15.55
CA PHE A 10 -37.28 46.62 15.17
C PHE A 10 -36.30 45.86 14.26
N ALA A 11 -35.75 46.54 13.26
CA ALA A 11 -34.73 45.94 12.37
C ALA A 11 -33.46 45.54 13.16
N LEU A 12 -33.02 46.38 14.12
CA LEU A 12 -31.89 46.08 15.00
C LEU A 12 -32.16 44.84 15.86
N LEU A 13 -33.38 44.75 16.45
CA LEU A 13 -33.77 43.58 17.25
C LEU A 13 -33.80 42.29 16.41
N LEU A 14 -34.32 42.34 15.19
CA LEU A 14 -34.30 41.21 14.27
C LEU A 14 -32.84 40.81 13.91
N TYR A 15 -32.01 41.78 13.64
CA TYR A 15 -30.58 41.54 13.36
C TYR A 15 -29.87 40.90 14.56
N LEU A 16 -30.06 41.40 15.76
CA LEU A 16 -29.46 40.82 16.98
C LEU A 16 -30.03 39.43 17.26
N GLY A 17 -31.36 39.27 17.11
CA GLY A 17 -32.03 38.01 17.31
C GLY A 17 -31.53 36.90 16.38
N GLN A 18 -31.36 37.21 15.08
CA GLN A 18 -30.80 36.25 14.12
C GLN A 18 -29.34 35.87 14.45
N LYS A 19 -28.51 36.86 14.86
CA LYS A 19 -27.15 36.61 15.24
C LYS A 19 -27.02 35.63 16.41
N ILE A 20 -27.80 35.85 17.48
CA ILE A 20 -27.87 34.95 18.64
C ILE A 20 -28.38 33.56 18.25
N LEU A 21 -29.35 33.50 17.35
CA LEU A 21 -29.91 32.25 16.86
C LEU A 21 -28.86 31.43 16.10
N TYR A 22 -28.13 32.09 15.19
CA TYR A 22 -27.07 31.44 14.43
C TYR A 22 -25.95 30.98 15.35
N GLU A 23 -25.45 31.82 16.26
CA GLU A 23 -24.38 31.49 17.21
C GLU A 23 -24.67 30.20 17.98
N LYS A 24 -25.94 30.03 18.47
CA LYS A 24 -26.33 28.88 19.30
C LYS A 24 -26.72 27.63 18.50
N LEU A 25 -27.22 27.78 17.27
CA LEU A 25 -27.89 26.68 16.55
C LEU A 25 -27.19 26.27 15.25
N TRP A 26 -26.19 27.02 14.75
CA TRP A 26 -25.62 26.76 13.43
C TRP A 26 -24.99 25.35 13.31
N HIS A 27 -24.34 24.83 14.34
CA HIS A 27 -23.69 23.52 14.36
C HIS A 27 -24.57 22.38 14.88
N ARG A 28 -25.70 22.69 15.56
CA ARG A 28 -26.59 21.64 16.05
C ARG A 28 -27.23 20.89 14.89
N ASN A 29 -27.26 19.53 14.98
CA ASN A 29 -27.81 18.67 13.94
C ASN A 29 -27.25 18.94 12.54
N LEU A 30 -26.02 19.39 12.44
CA LEU A 30 -25.23 19.46 11.23
C LEU A 30 -24.23 18.30 11.26
N THR A 31 -24.26 17.44 10.24
CA THR A 31 -23.32 16.34 10.10
C THR A 31 -22.50 16.54 8.85
N VAL A 32 -21.18 16.49 9.01
CA VAL A 32 -20.25 16.52 7.89
C VAL A 32 -19.46 15.23 7.91
N SER A 33 -19.37 14.56 6.79
CA SER A 33 -18.59 13.33 6.65
C SER A 33 -17.84 13.32 5.33
N LEU A 34 -16.58 12.90 5.40
CA LEU A 34 -15.72 12.65 4.26
C LEU A 34 -15.52 11.15 4.11
N LYS A 35 -15.62 10.66 2.90
CA LYS A 35 -15.43 9.24 2.63
C LYS A 35 -14.75 9.03 1.29
N PHE A 36 -13.65 8.31 1.29
CA PHE A 36 -13.08 7.77 0.05
C PHE A 36 -14.00 6.68 -0.50
N GLN A 37 -14.19 6.65 -1.81
CA GLN A 37 -15.00 5.63 -2.49
C GLN A 37 -14.36 4.26 -2.33
N ASP A 38 -13.04 4.19 -2.48
CA ASP A 38 -12.26 2.97 -2.39
C ASP A 38 -11.48 2.93 -1.07
N ALA A 39 -11.29 1.73 -0.53
CA ALA A 39 -10.44 1.52 0.65
C ALA A 39 -8.95 1.46 0.27
N GLY A 40 -8.65 1.12 -0.98
CA GLY A 40 -7.29 1.06 -1.53
C GLY A 40 -7.30 1.12 -3.04
N ILE A 41 -6.33 1.83 -3.60
CA ILE A 41 -6.11 2.02 -5.03
C ILE A 41 -4.62 1.80 -5.35
N TRP A 42 -4.31 1.60 -6.62
CA TRP A 42 -2.92 1.59 -7.09
C TRP A 42 -2.39 2.99 -7.33
N GLU A 43 -1.09 3.17 -7.19
CA GLU A 43 -0.39 4.37 -7.58
C GLU A 43 -0.66 4.71 -9.06
N GLY A 44 -1.04 5.96 -9.33
CA GLY A 44 -1.48 6.43 -10.65
C GLY A 44 -2.96 6.15 -10.98
N GLN A 45 -3.71 5.48 -10.11
CA GLN A 45 -5.14 5.22 -10.31
C GLN A 45 -6.01 6.37 -9.83
N GLU A 46 -7.09 6.62 -10.57
CA GLU A 46 -8.13 7.58 -10.19
C GLU A 46 -9.11 6.99 -9.18
N SER A 47 -9.57 7.82 -8.25
CA SER A 47 -10.65 7.53 -7.32
C SER A 47 -11.36 8.83 -6.93
N THR A 48 -12.32 8.75 -6.02
CA THR A 48 -13.11 9.90 -5.60
C THR A 48 -13.23 10.01 -4.08
N LEU A 49 -13.21 11.25 -3.59
CA LEU A 49 -13.55 11.62 -2.23
C LEU A 49 -14.94 12.23 -2.22
N SER A 50 -15.85 11.68 -1.44
CA SER A 50 -17.20 12.20 -1.27
C SER A 50 -17.30 13.05 -0.01
N GLU A 51 -17.71 14.30 -0.17
CA GLU A 51 -18.07 15.21 0.90
C GLU A 51 -19.59 15.15 1.06
N ILE A 52 -20.05 14.71 2.23
CA ILE A 52 -21.48 14.58 2.53
C ILE A 52 -21.79 15.49 3.70
N ILE A 53 -22.68 16.47 3.44
CA ILE A 53 -23.10 17.46 4.42
C ILE A 53 -24.61 17.32 4.59
N GLU A 54 -25.06 17.12 5.81
CA GLU A 54 -26.48 16.93 6.12
C GLU A 54 -26.91 17.91 7.19
N ASN A 55 -27.88 18.77 6.85
CA ASN A 55 -28.49 19.72 7.74
C ASN A 55 -29.85 19.21 8.23
N ARG A 56 -29.91 18.63 9.44
CA ARG A 56 -31.13 18.08 10.06
C ARG A 56 -31.81 19.09 10.98
N LYS A 57 -31.93 20.36 10.49
CA LYS A 57 -32.60 21.43 11.24
C LYS A 57 -33.33 22.40 10.33
N ARG A 58 -34.19 23.24 10.94
CA ARG A 58 -34.92 24.28 10.21
C ARG A 58 -34.08 25.48 9.82
N LEU A 59 -32.95 25.70 10.50
CA LEU A 59 -32.04 26.83 10.22
C LEU A 59 -31.24 26.53 8.96
N PRO A 60 -31.38 27.30 7.88
CA PRO A 60 -30.54 27.15 6.68
C PRO A 60 -29.16 27.72 6.97
N LEU A 61 -28.14 27.24 6.26
CA LEU A 61 -26.79 27.78 6.29
C LEU A 61 -26.51 28.39 4.92
N THR A 62 -26.52 29.71 4.86
CA THR A 62 -26.35 30.48 3.61
C THR A 62 -24.93 30.36 3.07
N MET A 63 -23.96 30.24 3.97
CA MET A 63 -22.56 29.99 3.63
C MET A 63 -21.95 29.09 4.70
N LEU A 64 -21.62 27.88 4.32
CA LEU A 64 -20.82 26.94 5.12
C LEU A 64 -19.53 26.63 4.37
N LYS A 65 -18.39 26.97 4.96
CA LYS A 65 -17.07 26.57 4.45
C LYS A 65 -16.66 25.27 5.15
N VAL A 66 -16.29 24.29 4.36
CA VAL A 66 -15.72 23.02 4.81
C VAL A 66 -14.25 23.04 4.41
N LYS A 67 -13.37 23.02 5.41
CA LYS A 67 -11.93 23.08 5.18
C LYS A 67 -11.31 21.79 5.69
N PHE A 68 -10.51 21.16 4.87
CA PHE A 68 -9.71 20.01 5.28
C PHE A 68 -8.33 20.05 4.63
N GLN A 69 -7.42 19.27 5.20
CA GLN A 69 -6.08 19.11 4.69
C GLN A 69 -5.78 17.62 4.44
N THR A 70 -5.03 17.35 3.38
CA THR A 70 -4.55 16.02 3.06
C THR A 70 -3.12 16.12 2.49
N ASP A 71 -2.55 14.98 2.17
CA ASP A 71 -1.21 14.93 1.56
C ASP A 71 -1.24 15.46 0.13
N ARG A 72 -0.15 16.14 -0.30
CA ARG A 72 0.00 16.68 -1.66
C ARG A 72 0.02 15.61 -2.76
N HIS A 73 0.34 14.36 -2.40
CA HIS A 73 0.39 13.27 -3.36
C HIS A 73 -1.00 12.71 -3.75
N LEU A 74 -2.07 13.20 -3.11
CA LEU A 74 -3.43 13.05 -3.64
C LEU A 74 -3.73 14.24 -4.54
N ALA A 75 -3.55 14.05 -5.85
CA ALA A 75 -3.74 15.10 -6.85
C ALA A 75 -5.22 15.22 -7.23
N PHE A 76 -5.90 16.23 -6.69
CA PHE A 76 -7.30 16.49 -7.02
C PHE A 76 -7.42 17.25 -8.35
N THR A 77 -8.34 16.79 -9.21
CA THR A 77 -8.57 17.38 -10.54
C THR A 77 -9.23 18.75 -10.45
N ASP A 78 -10.09 18.98 -9.43
CA ASP A 78 -10.75 20.26 -9.21
C ASP A 78 -9.94 21.13 -8.25
N GLU A 79 -9.20 22.09 -8.79
CA GLU A 79 -8.36 23.02 -8.02
C GLU A 79 -9.12 24.22 -7.46
N LYS A 80 -10.42 24.37 -7.74
CA LYS A 80 -11.22 25.49 -7.22
C LYS A 80 -11.30 25.42 -5.70
N GLY A 81 -10.84 26.48 -5.04
CA GLY A 81 -10.83 26.58 -3.57
C GLY A 81 -9.70 25.81 -2.89
N SER A 82 -8.72 25.31 -3.66
CA SER A 82 -7.57 24.62 -3.11
C SER A 82 -6.28 25.42 -3.17
N ARG A 83 -5.35 25.07 -2.30
CA ARG A 83 -3.97 25.58 -2.28
C ARG A 83 -3.03 24.43 -1.93
N THR A 84 -2.05 24.17 -2.78
CA THR A 84 -1.03 23.17 -2.56
C THR A 84 0.29 23.83 -2.14
N THR A 85 0.82 23.41 -1.00
CA THR A 85 2.16 23.74 -0.50
C THR A 85 2.82 22.43 -0.09
N ASP A 86 3.23 22.27 1.17
CA ASP A 86 3.69 20.98 1.73
C ASP A 86 2.54 19.99 1.92
N ARG A 87 1.32 20.52 2.05
CA ARG A 87 0.07 19.77 2.10
C ARG A 87 -0.93 20.37 1.13
N TYR A 88 -1.93 19.58 0.78
CA TYR A 88 -3.09 20.02 0.02
C TYR A 88 -4.16 20.55 0.99
N TYR A 89 -4.48 21.83 0.86
CA TYR A 89 -5.51 22.52 1.63
C TYR A 89 -6.71 22.78 0.76
N ARG A 90 -7.89 22.40 1.22
CA ARG A 90 -9.13 22.62 0.51
C ARG A 90 -10.10 23.44 1.36
N ASN A 91 -10.85 24.32 0.69
CA ASN A 91 -11.84 25.18 1.28
C ASN A 91 -13.06 25.24 0.37
N ASP A 92 -13.99 24.33 0.59
CA ASP A 92 -15.21 24.24 -0.19
C ASP A 92 -16.34 25.04 0.46
N ILE A 93 -17.10 25.76 -0.37
CA ILE A 93 -18.23 26.61 0.07
C ILE A 93 -19.52 25.94 -0.35
N PHE A 94 -20.41 25.77 0.63
CA PHE A 94 -21.73 25.19 0.47
C PHE A 94 -22.82 26.16 0.92
N GLN A 95 -23.93 26.13 0.20
CA GLN A 95 -25.18 26.71 0.66
C GLN A 95 -26.14 25.55 0.90
N ILE A 96 -26.66 25.45 2.12
CA ILE A 96 -27.48 24.29 2.53
C ILE A 96 -28.77 24.78 3.15
N GLY A 97 -29.88 24.34 2.56
CA GLY A 97 -31.21 24.64 3.03
C GLY A 97 -31.59 23.89 4.32
N ARG A 98 -32.82 24.08 4.74
CA ARG A 98 -33.42 23.33 5.86
C ARG A 98 -33.67 21.87 5.45
N TRP A 99 -33.30 20.94 6.31
CA TRP A 99 -33.53 19.50 6.09
C TRP A 99 -32.91 18.99 4.77
N GLU A 100 -31.80 19.57 4.36
CA GLU A 100 -31.12 19.26 3.10
C GLU A 100 -29.89 18.46 3.34
N LYS A 101 -29.61 17.55 2.40
CA LYS A 101 -28.36 16.78 2.28
C LYS A 101 -27.72 17.11 0.95
N VAL A 102 -26.48 17.56 1.00
CA VAL A 102 -25.66 17.85 -0.18
C VAL A 102 -24.49 16.85 -0.21
N THR A 103 -24.29 16.27 -1.37
CA THR A 103 -23.11 15.40 -1.62
C THR A 103 -22.32 15.98 -2.76
N ARG A 104 -21.02 16.16 -2.55
CA ARG A 104 -20.06 16.59 -3.56
C ARG A 104 -19.02 15.49 -3.73
N THR A 105 -18.68 15.19 -4.98
CA THR A 105 -17.68 14.17 -5.31
C THR A 105 -16.48 14.86 -5.91
N LEU A 106 -15.30 14.57 -5.37
CA LEU A 106 -14.03 15.15 -5.74
C LEU A 106 -13.16 14.06 -6.35
N PRO A 107 -12.94 14.06 -7.68
CA PRO A 107 -12.02 13.13 -8.32
C PRO A 107 -10.56 13.50 -8.01
N PHE A 108 -9.75 12.49 -7.75
CA PHE A 108 -8.32 12.63 -7.49
C PHE A 108 -7.54 11.43 -8.06
N VAL A 109 -6.23 11.61 -8.21
CA VAL A 109 -5.27 10.56 -8.57
C VAL A 109 -4.36 10.30 -7.39
N GLY A 110 -4.12 9.04 -7.05
CA GLY A 110 -3.12 8.64 -6.06
C GLY A 110 -1.71 8.72 -6.66
N GLY A 111 -1.04 9.85 -6.52
CA GLY A 111 0.25 10.11 -7.18
C GLY A 111 1.44 9.37 -6.59
N ARG A 112 1.39 8.96 -5.32
CA ARG A 112 2.45 8.20 -4.65
C ARG A 112 1.83 7.19 -3.70
N ARG A 113 2.47 6.00 -3.55
CA ARG A 113 2.05 5.04 -2.52
C ARG A 113 2.03 5.69 -1.14
N GLY A 114 1.12 5.23 -0.30
CA GLY A 114 1.01 5.78 1.05
C GLY A 114 -0.26 5.34 1.77
N PHE A 115 -0.34 5.71 3.05
CA PHE A 115 -1.54 5.60 3.86
C PHE A 115 -2.03 7.01 4.20
N TYR A 116 -3.09 7.44 3.55
CA TYR A 116 -3.64 8.78 3.64
C TYR A 116 -4.86 8.80 4.54
N THR A 117 -4.90 9.78 5.46
CA THR A 117 -6.01 9.95 6.41
C THR A 117 -6.45 11.39 6.47
N ILE A 118 -7.76 11.61 6.51
CA ILE A 118 -8.36 12.91 6.84
C ILE A 118 -9.05 12.73 8.19
N ARG A 119 -8.54 13.39 9.22
CA ARG A 119 -9.02 13.22 10.60
C ARG A 119 -9.91 14.37 11.06
N GLU A 120 -9.63 15.57 10.61
CA GLU A 120 -10.21 16.80 11.10
C GLU A 120 -10.71 17.64 9.94
N VAL A 121 -11.82 18.29 10.16
CA VAL A 121 -12.45 19.23 9.22
C VAL A 121 -12.89 20.46 9.99
N ASP A 122 -12.40 21.61 9.54
CA ASP A 122 -12.84 22.90 10.06
C ASP A 122 -14.09 23.36 9.34
N LEU A 123 -15.13 23.65 10.11
CA LEU A 123 -16.38 24.19 9.62
C LEU A 123 -16.44 25.69 9.96
N VAL A 124 -16.74 26.50 8.96
CA VAL A 124 -16.96 27.94 9.16
C VAL A 124 -18.30 28.31 8.55
N ALA A 125 -19.27 28.61 9.39
CA ALA A 125 -20.58 29.09 8.96
C ALA A 125 -20.69 30.60 9.12
N SER A 126 -21.47 31.24 8.25
CA SER A 126 -21.82 32.66 8.41
C SER A 126 -23.29 32.81 8.77
N ASP A 127 -23.61 33.92 9.44
CA ASP A 127 -24.99 34.32 9.68
C ASP A 127 -25.70 34.70 8.37
N LEU A 128 -27.00 35.01 8.43
CA LEU A 128 -27.83 35.29 7.26
C LEU A 128 -27.34 36.50 6.47
N PHE A 129 -26.76 37.48 7.13
CA PHE A 129 -26.26 38.71 6.52
C PHE A 129 -24.74 38.68 6.24
N LEU A 130 -24.06 37.54 6.50
CA LEU A 130 -22.61 37.39 6.32
C LEU A 130 -21.77 38.36 7.18
N THR A 131 -22.33 38.82 8.30
CA THR A 131 -21.67 39.79 9.19
C THR A 131 -20.85 39.14 10.29
N ALA A 132 -21.20 37.90 10.66
CA ALA A 132 -20.48 37.13 11.67
C ALA A 132 -20.10 35.74 11.11
N GLN A 133 -18.95 35.25 11.54
CA GLN A 133 -18.50 33.88 11.23
C GLN A 133 -18.34 33.09 12.52
N TYR A 134 -18.78 31.84 12.48
CA TYR A 134 -18.72 30.89 13.58
C TYR A 134 -17.91 29.70 13.13
N THR A 135 -16.98 29.25 13.94
CA THR A 135 -16.08 28.12 13.63
C THR A 135 -16.34 26.96 14.57
N ALA A 136 -16.24 25.77 14.03
CA ALA A 136 -16.21 24.53 14.80
C ALA A 136 -15.32 23.51 14.09
N GLU A 137 -14.63 22.72 14.87
CA GLU A 137 -13.85 21.60 14.41
C GLU A 137 -14.66 20.30 14.53
N THR A 138 -14.59 19.47 13.52
CA THR A 138 -15.28 18.18 13.50
C THR A 138 -14.29 17.05 13.21
N VAL A 139 -14.25 16.07 14.10
CA VAL A 139 -13.44 14.87 13.90
C VAL A 139 -14.17 13.94 12.93
N ILE A 140 -13.47 13.55 11.88
CA ILE A 140 -13.97 12.60 10.89
C ILE A 140 -13.51 11.19 11.26
N ALA A 141 -14.47 10.31 11.52
CA ALA A 141 -14.18 8.92 11.75
C ALA A 141 -14.00 8.16 10.41
N HIS A 142 -12.96 7.33 10.33
CA HIS A 142 -12.76 6.35 9.25
C HIS A 142 -12.64 6.91 7.82
N CYS A 143 -12.02 8.08 7.65
CA CYS A 143 -11.65 8.59 6.33
C CYS A 143 -10.17 8.27 6.06
N SER A 144 -9.92 7.08 5.52
CA SER A 144 -8.56 6.61 5.19
C SER A 144 -8.52 5.90 3.84
N LEU A 145 -7.38 6.01 3.16
CA LEU A 145 -7.11 5.43 1.85
C LEU A 145 -5.72 4.82 1.85
N TYR A 146 -5.61 3.59 1.32
CA TYR A 146 -4.34 2.99 0.95
C TYR A 146 -4.07 3.24 -0.54
N VAL A 147 -2.91 3.80 -0.86
CA VAL A 147 -2.38 3.81 -2.22
C VAL A 147 -1.25 2.80 -2.28
N TYR A 148 -1.47 1.71 -3.00
CA TYR A 148 -0.51 0.62 -3.13
C TYR A 148 0.57 0.96 -4.13
N PRO A 149 1.84 0.54 -3.92
CA PRO A 149 2.89 0.72 -4.89
C PRO A 149 2.55 -0.03 -6.19
N ARG A 150 2.74 0.63 -7.33
CA ARG A 150 2.54 0.01 -8.64
C ARG A 150 3.58 -1.09 -8.84
N PRO A 151 3.21 -2.29 -9.34
CA PRO A 151 4.20 -3.32 -9.67
C PRO A 151 5.23 -2.80 -10.66
N PHE A 152 6.51 -3.02 -10.38
CA PHE A 152 7.60 -2.58 -11.24
C PHE A 152 7.49 -3.21 -12.63
N SER A 153 7.59 -2.38 -13.69
CA SER A 153 7.41 -2.82 -15.07
C SER A 153 8.52 -2.27 -15.96
N HIS A 154 9.59 -3.04 -16.09
CA HIS A 154 10.69 -2.78 -17.03
C HIS A 154 10.94 -4.06 -17.84
N PRO A 155 11.24 -4.01 -19.15
CA PRO A 155 11.42 -5.21 -19.99
C PRO A 155 12.45 -6.20 -19.45
N ASP A 156 13.61 -5.72 -19.01
CA ASP A 156 14.68 -6.57 -18.47
C ASP A 156 14.26 -7.22 -17.14
N PHE A 157 13.60 -6.48 -16.27
CA PHE A 157 13.05 -7.04 -15.04
C PHE A 157 11.96 -8.07 -15.32
N GLN A 158 11.07 -7.82 -16.27
CA GLN A 158 10.02 -8.77 -16.67
C GLN A 158 10.61 -10.08 -17.21
N LYS A 159 11.74 -10.01 -17.94
CA LYS A 159 12.48 -11.19 -18.40
C LYS A 159 13.04 -11.99 -17.22
N SER A 160 13.70 -11.30 -16.28
CA SER A 160 14.24 -11.92 -15.06
C SER A 160 13.14 -12.51 -14.17
N LEU A 161 12.00 -11.82 -14.07
CA LEU A 161 10.83 -12.30 -13.34
C LEU A 161 10.24 -13.58 -13.94
N LYS A 162 10.14 -13.65 -15.28
CA LYS A 162 9.69 -14.87 -15.99
C LYS A 162 10.66 -16.03 -15.81
N GLN A 163 11.96 -15.78 -15.85
CA GLN A 163 12.97 -16.79 -15.59
C GLN A 163 12.85 -17.33 -14.17
N LEU A 164 12.81 -16.45 -13.17
CA LEU A 164 12.62 -16.82 -11.76
C LEU A 164 11.34 -17.65 -11.56
N ASN A 165 10.25 -17.22 -12.17
CA ASN A 165 8.99 -17.97 -12.12
C ASN A 165 9.14 -19.39 -12.67
N GLY A 166 9.82 -19.56 -13.80
CA GLY A 166 10.12 -20.88 -14.37
C GLY A 166 10.98 -21.75 -13.45
N GLU A 167 12.02 -21.19 -12.85
CA GLU A 167 12.90 -21.89 -11.89
C GLU A 167 12.12 -22.36 -10.66
N VAL A 168 11.29 -21.50 -10.09
CA VAL A 168 10.49 -21.80 -8.90
C VAL A 168 9.41 -22.86 -9.20
N LEU A 169 8.74 -22.78 -10.35
CA LEU A 169 7.77 -23.78 -10.77
C LEU A 169 8.42 -25.14 -11.05
N ALA A 170 9.56 -25.17 -11.74
CA ALA A 170 10.30 -26.41 -11.97
C ALA A 170 10.70 -27.06 -10.63
N LYS A 171 11.18 -26.28 -9.68
CA LYS A 171 11.55 -26.78 -8.35
C LYS A 171 10.34 -27.28 -7.56
N ARG A 172 9.21 -26.60 -7.64
CA ARG A 172 7.94 -27.05 -7.03
C ARG A 172 7.52 -28.42 -7.56
N HIS A 173 7.67 -28.66 -8.86
CA HIS A 173 7.33 -29.95 -9.48
C HIS A 173 8.27 -31.10 -9.09
N LEU A 174 9.51 -30.80 -8.69
CA LEU A 174 10.48 -31.81 -8.23
C LEU A 174 10.24 -32.24 -6.78
N LEU A 175 9.49 -31.46 -5.99
CA LEU A 175 9.25 -31.71 -4.57
C LEU A 175 7.87 -32.36 -4.37
N GLU A 176 7.82 -33.71 -4.40
CA GLU A 176 6.62 -34.46 -4.02
C GLU A 176 6.42 -34.48 -2.52
N ASP A 177 5.18 -34.27 -2.08
CA ASP A 177 4.81 -34.47 -0.67
C ASP A 177 4.62 -35.96 -0.40
N PRO A 178 5.42 -36.59 0.49
CA PRO A 178 5.29 -38.00 0.82
C PRO A 178 3.95 -38.34 1.52
N PHE A 179 3.25 -37.36 2.08
CA PHE A 179 2.03 -37.56 2.85
C PHE A 179 0.75 -37.17 2.11
N GLU A 180 0.84 -36.39 1.05
CA GLU A 180 -0.33 -35.93 0.30
C GLU A 180 -0.59 -36.83 -0.93
N TYR A 181 -1.74 -37.47 -0.90
CA TYR A 181 -2.15 -38.45 -1.92
C TYR A 181 -2.98 -37.75 -3.02
N ARG A 182 -2.48 -37.73 -4.25
CA ARG A 182 -3.17 -37.16 -5.40
C ARG A 182 -4.10 -38.17 -6.12
N GLY A 183 -3.68 -39.42 -6.18
CA GLY A 183 -4.42 -40.45 -6.94
C GLY A 183 -3.58 -41.68 -7.23
N ILE A 184 -4.10 -42.52 -8.11
CA ILE A 184 -3.45 -43.75 -8.58
C ILE A 184 -3.26 -43.64 -10.09
N ARG A 185 -2.03 -43.86 -10.58
CA ARG A 185 -1.72 -43.97 -12.01
C ARG A 185 -1.06 -45.30 -12.36
N GLU A 186 -0.87 -45.56 -13.61
CA GLU A 186 -0.11 -46.71 -14.07
C GLU A 186 1.38 -46.57 -13.76
N TYR A 187 2.00 -47.70 -13.42
CA TYR A 187 3.42 -47.77 -13.15
C TYR A 187 4.23 -47.48 -14.42
N GLN A 188 5.31 -46.71 -14.24
CA GLN A 188 6.33 -46.44 -15.25
C GLN A 188 7.68 -47.01 -14.79
N PRO A 189 8.61 -47.39 -15.71
CA PRO A 189 9.88 -48.04 -15.33
C PRO A 189 10.80 -47.22 -14.39
N GLN A 190 10.59 -45.90 -14.32
CA GLN A 190 11.33 -44.98 -13.46
C GLN A 190 10.71 -44.81 -12.07
N ASP A 191 9.56 -45.44 -11.80
CA ASP A 191 8.90 -45.31 -10.50
C ASP A 191 9.55 -46.17 -9.41
N ASP A 192 9.61 -45.60 -8.18
CA ASP A 192 10.08 -46.35 -7.01
C ASP A 192 9.05 -47.44 -6.65
N LEU A 193 9.52 -48.66 -6.45
CA LEU A 193 8.71 -49.79 -6.00
C LEU A 193 8.02 -49.56 -4.65
N ARG A 194 8.55 -48.67 -3.82
CA ARG A 194 7.93 -48.28 -2.54
C ARG A 194 6.64 -47.47 -2.71
N SER A 195 6.44 -46.88 -3.87
CA SER A 195 5.22 -46.12 -4.20
C SER A 195 4.10 -46.98 -4.76
N MET A 196 4.32 -48.30 -4.93
CA MET A 196 3.34 -49.21 -5.48
C MET A 196 2.07 -49.33 -4.63
N ASN A 197 0.91 -49.21 -5.30
CA ASN A 197 -0.38 -49.49 -4.68
C ASN A 197 -0.81 -50.93 -4.94
N TRP A 198 -0.38 -51.83 -4.07
CA TRP A 198 -0.67 -53.27 -4.19
C TRP A 198 -2.17 -53.58 -4.20
N LYS A 199 -2.99 -52.80 -3.50
CA LYS A 199 -4.44 -52.94 -3.45
C LYS A 199 -5.10 -52.60 -4.79
N ALA A 200 -4.68 -51.52 -5.44
CA ALA A 200 -5.16 -51.10 -6.74
C ALA A 200 -4.66 -52.08 -7.85
N THR A 201 -3.39 -52.48 -7.78
CA THR A 201 -2.77 -53.46 -8.66
C THR A 201 -3.55 -54.78 -8.63
N ALA A 202 -3.90 -55.29 -7.45
CA ALA A 202 -4.66 -56.54 -7.32
C ALA A 202 -6.09 -56.44 -7.88
N ARG A 203 -6.69 -55.26 -7.87
CA ARG A 203 -8.04 -55.04 -8.42
C ARG A 203 -8.07 -54.88 -9.91
N THR A 204 -7.06 -54.28 -10.51
CA THR A 204 -7.04 -53.93 -11.93
C THR A 204 -6.22 -54.86 -12.78
N GLY A 205 -5.39 -55.72 -12.18
CA GLY A 205 -4.47 -56.62 -12.90
C GLY A 205 -3.27 -55.88 -13.55
N ALA A 206 -3.22 -54.58 -13.48
CA ALA A 206 -2.11 -53.74 -13.96
C ALA A 206 -1.37 -53.08 -12.80
N LEU A 207 -0.04 -52.95 -12.91
CA LEU A 207 0.77 -52.31 -11.89
C LEU A 207 0.34 -50.87 -11.71
N LYS A 208 -0.02 -50.47 -10.48
CA LYS A 208 -0.49 -49.12 -10.11
C LYS A 208 0.39 -48.53 -9.04
N VAL A 209 0.65 -47.23 -9.15
CA VAL A 209 1.47 -46.45 -8.26
C VAL A 209 0.64 -45.35 -7.62
N ASN A 210 0.88 -45.10 -6.33
CA ASN A 210 0.33 -43.96 -5.65
C ASN A 210 1.02 -42.69 -6.18
N GLN A 211 0.24 -41.79 -6.76
CA GLN A 211 0.71 -40.47 -7.14
C GLN A 211 0.57 -39.54 -5.94
N LYS A 212 1.68 -39.00 -5.51
CA LYS A 212 1.73 -38.06 -4.41
C LYS A 212 1.53 -36.64 -4.92
N ASN A 213 1.03 -35.76 -4.11
CA ASN A 213 0.93 -34.34 -4.43
C ASN A 213 2.25 -33.64 -4.12
N TYR A 214 2.42 -32.43 -4.67
CA TYR A 214 3.62 -31.63 -4.38
C TYR A 214 3.46 -30.94 -3.03
N THR A 215 4.56 -30.77 -2.28
CA THR A 215 4.54 -30.07 -1.01
C THR A 215 4.05 -28.64 -1.19
N SER A 216 2.81 -28.35 -0.78
CA SER A 216 2.23 -27.00 -0.83
C SER A 216 2.72 -26.09 0.30
N GLN A 217 3.48 -26.63 1.27
CA GLN A 217 3.87 -25.92 2.49
C GLN A 217 5.15 -25.09 2.38
N LYS A 218 5.94 -25.24 1.30
CA LYS A 218 7.15 -24.44 1.15
C LYS A 218 6.83 -23.01 0.74
N SER A 219 7.32 -22.06 1.54
CA SER A 219 7.10 -20.65 1.33
C SER A 219 8.22 -19.98 0.54
N VAL A 220 7.89 -18.91 -0.14
CA VAL A 220 8.86 -17.95 -0.68
C VAL A 220 8.99 -16.81 0.31
N ARG A 221 10.20 -16.37 0.57
CA ARG A 221 10.48 -15.22 1.43
C ARG A 221 10.93 -14.05 0.57
N ILE A 222 10.35 -12.89 0.82
CA ILE A 222 10.74 -11.63 0.18
C ILE A 222 11.26 -10.71 1.28
N PHE A 223 12.54 -10.38 1.21
CA PHE A 223 13.18 -9.41 2.10
C PHE A 223 13.44 -8.12 1.32
N VAL A 224 13.04 -7.01 1.90
CA VAL A 224 13.29 -5.68 1.35
C VAL A 224 14.20 -4.92 2.30
N ASN A 225 15.38 -4.59 1.83
CA ASN A 225 16.31 -3.72 2.54
C ASN A 225 16.21 -2.31 1.95
N LEU A 226 15.79 -1.36 2.76
CA LEU A 226 15.67 0.06 2.38
C LEU A 226 16.81 0.91 2.96
N GLU A 227 17.81 0.27 3.55
CA GLU A 227 18.96 0.94 4.13
C GLU A 227 19.72 1.72 3.06
N ASP A 228 19.90 3.01 3.27
CA ASP A 228 20.66 3.90 2.42
C ASP A 228 21.60 4.76 3.28
N ASN A 229 22.84 4.28 3.39
CA ASN A 229 23.91 4.95 4.14
C ASN A 229 24.72 5.90 3.24
N GLY A 230 24.27 6.14 2.00
CA GLY A 230 24.89 7.06 1.06
C GLY A 230 24.73 8.53 1.46
N ILE A 231 25.69 9.36 1.02
CA ILE A 231 25.61 10.82 1.19
C ILE A 231 24.42 11.39 0.39
N LEU A 232 24.16 10.83 -0.79
CA LEU A 232 23.01 11.17 -1.62
C LEU A 232 21.98 10.05 -1.50
N LYS A 233 20.82 10.38 -0.93
CA LYS A 233 19.72 9.43 -0.81
C LYS A 233 19.17 9.07 -2.20
N LYS A 234 19.06 7.78 -2.47
CA LYS A 234 18.53 7.23 -3.72
C LYS A 234 17.03 6.94 -3.58
N GLU A 235 16.21 7.98 -3.36
CA GLU A 235 14.77 7.82 -3.11
C GLU A 235 14.07 7.00 -4.20
N ASP A 236 14.42 7.22 -5.47
CA ASP A 236 13.83 6.48 -6.60
C ASP A 236 14.17 4.99 -6.56
N CYS A 237 15.40 4.62 -6.14
CA CYS A 237 15.80 3.23 -5.99
C CYS A 237 15.09 2.56 -4.80
N VAL A 238 14.84 3.31 -3.73
CA VAL A 238 14.08 2.85 -2.56
C VAL A 238 12.62 2.58 -2.95
N GLU A 239 11.98 3.50 -3.66
CA GLU A 239 10.60 3.31 -4.15
C GLU A 239 10.53 2.16 -5.16
N ALA A 240 11.49 2.06 -6.08
CA ALA A 240 11.58 0.92 -7.01
C ALA A 240 11.75 -0.42 -6.29
N SER A 241 12.45 -0.46 -5.16
CA SER A 241 12.57 -1.68 -4.35
C SER A 241 11.20 -2.16 -3.86
N LEU A 242 10.34 -1.25 -3.44
CA LEU A 242 8.97 -1.59 -3.01
C LEU A 242 8.08 -2.01 -4.19
N GLN A 243 8.24 -1.39 -5.36
CA GLN A 243 7.56 -1.77 -6.59
C GLN A 243 7.99 -3.16 -7.08
N ILE A 244 9.30 -3.49 -7.01
CA ILE A 244 9.84 -4.82 -7.33
C ILE A 244 9.29 -5.85 -6.35
N ALA A 245 9.28 -5.57 -5.05
CA ALA A 245 8.71 -6.46 -4.04
C ALA A 245 7.22 -6.72 -4.30
N THR A 246 6.48 -5.70 -4.74
CA THR A 246 5.07 -5.84 -5.14
C THR A 246 4.92 -6.78 -6.33
N ALA A 247 5.75 -6.65 -7.36
CA ALA A 247 5.71 -7.53 -8.53
C ALA A 247 6.03 -8.98 -8.18
N LEU A 248 7.04 -9.22 -7.33
CA LEU A 248 7.40 -10.54 -6.82
C LEU A 248 6.26 -11.16 -6.00
N LEU A 249 5.67 -10.38 -5.08
CA LEU A 249 4.54 -10.81 -4.26
C LEU A 249 3.37 -11.29 -5.12
N LEU A 250 2.96 -10.46 -6.08
CA LEU A 250 1.82 -10.78 -6.94
C LEU A 250 2.09 -12.04 -7.76
N MET A 251 3.28 -12.15 -8.37
CA MET A 251 3.68 -13.32 -9.14
C MET A 251 3.60 -14.60 -8.31
N PHE A 252 4.16 -14.63 -7.10
CA PHE A 252 4.18 -15.86 -6.29
C PHE A 252 2.79 -16.21 -5.75
N LEU A 253 1.99 -15.22 -5.35
CA LEU A 253 0.61 -15.47 -4.89
C LEU A 253 -0.30 -15.94 -6.02
N GLU A 254 -0.14 -15.44 -7.25
CA GLU A 254 -0.86 -15.94 -8.45
C GLU A 254 -0.54 -17.41 -8.74
N GLN A 255 0.69 -17.85 -8.41
CA GLN A 255 1.09 -19.27 -8.50
C GLN A 255 0.57 -20.12 -7.32
N GLY A 256 -0.22 -19.54 -6.42
CA GLY A 256 -0.74 -20.24 -5.24
C GLY A 256 0.32 -20.58 -4.20
N MET A 257 1.44 -19.85 -4.17
CA MET A 257 2.50 -20.03 -3.17
C MET A 257 2.21 -19.28 -1.90
N GLN A 258 2.78 -19.76 -0.79
CA GLN A 258 2.83 -19.01 0.45
C GLN A 258 4.00 -18.02 0.39
N VAL A 259 3.75 -16.76 0.75
CA VAL A 259 4.74 -15.71 0.73
C VAL A 259 4.88 -15.10 2.12
N ALA A 260 6.11 -15.08 2.65
CA ALA A 260 6.48 -14.27 3.79
C ALA A 260 7.12 -12.97 3.31
N PHE A 261 6.85 -11.88 4.00
CA PHE A 261 7.35 -10.56 3.64
C PHE A 261 8.02 -9.87 4.83
N TYR A 262 9.24 -9.39 4.62
CA TYR A 262 10.08 -8.75 5.62
C TYR A 262 10.65 -7.46 5.04
N CYS A 263 10.51 -6.34 5.77
CA CYS A 263 11.09 -5.06 5.38
C CYS A 263 11.60 -4.32 6.60
N ASN A 264 12.83 -3.79 6.54
CA ASN A 264 13.41 -3.00 7.63
C ASN A 264 12.83 -1.58 7.71
N GLY A 265 12.09 -1.12 6.68
CA GLY A 265 11.38 0.15 6.74
C GLY A 265 10.29 0.14 7.82
N PRO A 266 10.24 1.17 8.70
CA PRO A 266 9.25 1.23 9.77
C PRO A 266 7.85 1.49 9.22
N ASP A 267 6.85 0.85 9.83
CA ASP A 267 5.44 1.13 9.55
C ASP A 267 5.04 2.49 10.16
N ILE A 268 4.28 3.30 9.45
CA ILE A 268 3.81 4.63 9.90
C ILE A 268 3.00 4.55 11.21
N ILE A 269 2.31 3.44 11.47
CA ILE A 269 1.39 3.29 12.59
C ILE A 269 2.12 2.88 13.87
N ASN A 270 2.85 1.75 13.82
CA ASN A 270 3.51 1.16 15.00
C ASN A 270 5.00 1.50 15.12
N ARG A 271 5.59 2.10 14.07
CA ARG A 271 7.01 2.46 14.01
C ARG A 271 7.98 1.28 14.09
N GLU A 272 7.51 0.09 13.83
CA GLU A 272 8.30 -1.13 13.84
C GLU A 272 8.59 -1.60 12.40
N PRO A 273 9.68 -2.38 12.20
CA PRO A 273 9.95 -3.05 10.93
C PRO A 273 8.78 -3.96 10.53
N CYS A 274 8.54 -4.05 9.22
CA CYS A 274 7.43 -4.86 8.73
C CYS A 274 7.80 -6.34 8.67
N ILE A 275 7.10 -7.18 9.44
CA ILE A 275 7.27 -8.63 9.49
C ILE A 275 5.90 -9.28 9.24
N LEU A 276 5.76 -9.96 8.13
CA LEU A 276 4.57 -10.75 7.80
C LEU A 276 4.99 -12.18 7.48
N GLU A 277 4.60 -13.11 8.33
CA GLU A 277 4.91 -14.52 8.19
C GLU A 277 4.22 -15.14 6.97
N ALA A 278 4.64 -16.33 6.59
CA ALA A 278 4.18 -17.00 5.38
C ALA A 278 2.66 -17.20 5.36
N GLY A 279 2.04 -16.76 4.29
CA GLY A 279 0.61 -16.89 4.04
C GLY A 279 0.31 -16.87 2.55
N GLY A 280 -0.93 -17.23 2.19
CA GLY A 280 -1.34 -17.30 0.79
C GLY A 280 -2.70 -16.67 0.51
N GLY A 281 -3.04 -16.59 -0.79
CA GLY A 281 -4.31 -16.09 -1.26
C GLY A 281 -4.53 -14.59 -1.10
N SER A 282 -5.78 -14.15 -1.20
CA SER A 282 -6.15 -12.73 -1.20
C SER A 282 -5.87 -12.06 0.15
N ARG A 283 -6.02 -12.77 1.26
CA ARG A 283 -5.76 -12.23 2.60
C ARG A 283 -4.30 -11.82 2.77
N GLN A 284 -3.36 -12.67 2.34
CA GLN A 284 -1.93 -12.35 2.42
C GLN A 284 -1.58 -11.21 1.47
N ARG A 285 -2.12 -11.24 0.24
CA ARG A 285 -1.94 -10.15 -0.72
C ARG A 285 -2.33 -8.81 -0.12
N ASP A 286 -3.53 -8.72 0.45
CA ASP A 286 -4.06 -7.47 1.01
C ASP A 286 -3.25 -7.03 2.25
N ALA A 287 -2.79 -7.96 3.08
CA ALA A 287 -1.94 -7.67 4.23
C ALA A 287 -0.60 -7.06 3.81
N VAL A 288 0.08 -7.68 2.84
CA VAL A 288 1.39 -7.18 2.36
C VAL A 288 1.24 -5.86 1.59
N LEU A 289 0.22 -5.71 0.74
CA LEU A 289 -0.03 -4.45 0.03
C LEU A 289 -0.29 -3.28 0.98
N LYS A 290 -1.08 -3.51 2.04
CA LYS A 290 -1.30 -2.50 3.09
C LYS A 290 -0.02 -2.18 3.85
N ALA A 291 0.80 -3.18 4.14
CA ALA A 291 2.09 -2.98 4.78
C ALA A 291 3.03 -2.14 3.88
N LEU A 292 3.15 -2.51 2.60
CA LEU A 292 3.94 -1.75 1.63
C LEU A 292 3.50 -0.28 1.50
N ALA A 293 2.18 -0.02 1.57
CA ALA A 293 1.66 1.34 1.56
C ALA A 293 2.02 2.13 2.84
N ARG A 294 2.21 1.44 3.98
CA ARG A 294 2.51 2.08 5.27
C ARG A 294 3.98 2.22 5.60
N ILE A 295 4.88 1.65 4.79
CA ILE A 295 6.33 1.80 5.02
C ILE A 295 6.73 3.26 4.87
N ASP A 296 7.31 3.82 5.93
CA ASP A 296 7.86 5.18 5.98
C ASP A 296 9.28 5.18 5.42
N THR A 297 9.49 5.86 4.30
CA THR A 297 10.81 6.01 3.66
C THR A 297 11.48 7.34 3.95
N SER A 298 10.86 8.20 4.76
CA SER A 298 11.36 9.56 5.02
C SER A 298 12.44 9.63 6.11
N GLY A 299 12.48 8.61 6.99
CA GLY A 299 13.36 8.55 8.15
C GLY A 299 14.67 7.77 7.91
N GLN A 300 15.43 7.61 8.99
CA GLN A 300 16.58 6.70 9.01
C GLN A 300 16.06 5.26 9.12
N MET A 301 16.57 4.37 8.25
CA MET A 301 16.19 2.97 8.26
C MET A 301 16.97 2.19 9.33
N PRO A 302 16.33 1.28 10.08
CA PRO A 302 17.02 0.32 10.92
C PRO A 302 17.98 -0.55 10.11
N SER A 303 19.07 -1.00 10.73
CA SER A 303 20.02 -1.90 10.08
C SER A 303 19.35 -3.23 9.72
N PHE A 304 19.46 -3.61 8.46
CA PHE A 304 18.89 -4.86 7.97
C PHE A 304 19.49 -6.07 8.70
N SER A 305 20.81 -6.05 8.92
CA SER A 305 21.53 -7.14 9.58
C SER A 305 21.10 -7.32 11.02
N GLU A 306 20.86 -6.22 11.75
CA GLU A 306 20.39 -6.27 13.14
C GLU A 306 18.96 -6.83 13.25
N VAL A 307 18.09 -6.45 12.29
CA VAL A 307 16.66 -6.82 12.34
C VAL A 307 16.42 -8.23 11.80
N PHE A 308 17.14 -8.66 10.76
CA PHE A 308 16.78 -9.85 9.99
C PHE A 308 17.85 -10.95 9.91
N SER A 309 19.04 -10.80 10.52
CA SER A 309 20.07 -11.85 10.47
C SER A 309 19.54 -13.21 10.99
N GLU A 310 18.83 -13.21 12.10
CA GLU A 310 18.23 -14.41 12.67
C GLU A 310 17.13 -14.99 11.75
N LYS A 311 16.24 -14.15 11.22
CA LYS A 311 15.17 -14.59 10.30
C LYS A 311 15.75 -15.10 8.97
N LEU A 312 16.86 -14.55 8.51
CA LEU A 312 17.53 -14.99 7.30
C LEU A 312 18.15 -16.38 7.51
N THR A 313 18.84 -16.62 8.62
CA THR A 313 19.49 -17.91 8.92
C THR A 313 18.51 -19.06 9.16
N HIS A 314 17.33 -18.78 9.75
CA HIS A 314 16.29 -19.80 9.95
C HIS A 314 15.46 -20.00 8.68
N ALA A 315 15.97 -20.81 7.76
CA ALA A 315 15.38 -21.07 6.45
C ALA A 315 14.52 -22.35 6.36
N GLU A 316 14.10 -22.93 7.49
CA GLU A 316 13.26 -24.11 7.52
C GLU A 316 11.98 -23.90 6.70
N HIS A 317 11.65 -24.87 5.85
CA HIS A 317 10.49 -24.83 4.93
C HIS A 317 10.53 -23.72 3.84
N THR A 318 11.66 -23.04 3.63
CA THR A 318 11.80 -22.06 2.56
C THR A 318 12.18 -22.74 1.24
N MET A 319 11.45 -22.42 0.16
CA MET A 319 11.76 -22.86 -1.18
C MET A 319 12.70 -21.90 -1.91
N TYR A 320 12.47 -20.60 -1.70
CA TYR A 320 13.19 -19.54 -2.39
C TYR A 320 13.25 -18.28 -1.53
N THR A 321 14.39 -17.59 -1.59
CA THR A 321 14.57 -16.30 -0.90
C THR A 321 14.87 -15.23 -1.93
N CYS A 322 14.02 -14.20 -1.98
CA CYS A 322 14.22 -13.01 -2.81
C CYS A 322 14.63 -11.85 -1.92
N ILE A 323 15.74 -11.23 -2.24
CA ILE A 323 16.22 -10.00 -1.60
C ILE A 323 16.01 -8.85 -2.57
N VAL A 324 15.50 -7.73 -2.09
CA VAL A 324 15.42 -6.49 -2.86
C VAL A 324 16.12 -5.40 -2.07
N SER A 325 17.18 -4.82 -2.62
CA SER A 325 17.97 -3.78 -1.95
C SER A 325 18.54 -2.81 -2.97
N PRO A 326 18.41 -1.48 -2.74
CA PRO A 326 19.03 -0.46 -3.60
C PRO A 326 20.54 -0.32 -3.38
N ASN A 327 21.10 -1.00 -2.40
CA ASN A 327 22.47 -0.92 -1.97
C ASN A 327 23.13 -2.29 -1.85
N ALA A 328 24.44 -2.32 -2.17
CA ALA A 328 25.30 -3.48 -2.07
C ALA A 328 26.54 -3.15 -1.21
N TYR A 329 26.31 -2.63 0.02
CA TYR A 329 27.41 -2.37 0.95
C TYR A 329 28.10 -3.66 1.38
N ASP A 330 29.41 -3.56 1.66
CA ASP A 330 30.26 -4.72 1.93
C ASP A 330 29.75 -5.62 3.04
N ASP A 331 29.25 -5.06 4.13
CA ASP A 331 28.72 -5.82 5.27
C ASP A 331 27.47 -6.61 4.87
N PHE A 332 26.54 -5.96 4.18
CA PHE A 332 25.32 -6.59 3.68
C PHE A 332 25.62 -7.64 2.60
N ALA A 333 26.53 -7.31 1.65
CA ALA A 333 26.96 -8.23 0.61
C ALA A 333 27.66 -9.48 1.19
N SER A 334 28.49 -9.30 2.21
CA SER A 334 29.18 -10.41 2.90
C SER A 334 28.20 -11.32 3.61
N LEU A 335 27.18 -10.76 4.28
CA LEU A 335 26.10 -11.53 4.91
C LEU A 335 25.35 -12.38 3.89
N LEU A 336 25.00 -11.81 2.74
CA LEU A 336 24.28 -12.52 1.69
C LEU A 336 25.11 -13.59 0.98
N LEU A 337 26.41 -13.36 0.80
CA LEU A 337 27.32 -14.37 0.27
C LEU A 337 27.43 -15.58 1.20
N GLN A 338 27.62 -15.37 2.50
CA GLN A 338 27.63 -16.46 3.49
C GLN A 338 26.30 -17.22 3.50
N TYR A 339 25.20 -16.51 3.41
CA TYR A 339 23.87 -17.14 3.32
C TYR A 339 23.72 -17.96 2.03
N HIS A 340 24.18 -17.45 0.89
CA HIS A 340 24.09 -18.11 -0.40
C HIS A 340 24.89 -19.41 -0.47
N GLU A 341 26.05 -19.50 0.20
CA GLU A 341 26.85 -20.73 0.29
C GLU A 341 26.06 -21.89 0.92
N ILE A 342 25.15 -21.57 1.87
CA ILE A 342 24.32 -22.57 2.56
C ILE A 342 22.99 -22.77 1.81
N HIS A 343 22.45 -21.69 1.25
CA HIS A 343 21.14 -21.63 0.60
C HIS A 343 21.26 -21.06 -0.83
N PRO A 344 21.56 -21.89 -1.82
CA PRO A 344 21.79 -21.42 -3.20
C PRO A 344 20.53 -20.86 -3.88
N GLU A 345 19.36 -21.04 -3.25
CA GLU A 345 18.07 -20.50 -3.74
C GLU A 345 17.83 -19.06 -3.33
N LEU A 346 18.88 -18.26 -3.37
CA LEU A 346 18.82 -16.81 -3.14
C LEU A 346 18.88 -16.08 -4.48
N LYS A 347 18.01 -15.08 -4.66
CA LYS A 347 18.10 -14.09 -5.74
C LYS A 347 18.06 -12.70 -5.14
N TRP A 348 18.99 -11.85 -5.59
CA TRP A 348 19.06 -10.47 -5.14
C TRP A 348 18.75 -9.53 -6.31
N PHE A 349 17.73 -8.72 -6.18
CA PHE A 349 17.35 -7.66 -7.13
C PHE A 349 17.88 -6.33 -6.63
N LEU A 350 18.71 -5.68 -7.45
CA LEU A 350 19.35 -4.40 -7.16
C LEU A 350 18.83 -3.35 -8.15
N PRO A 351 17.86 -2.51 -7.76
CA PRO A 351 17.47 -1.35 -8.55
C PRO A 351 18.58 -0.30 -8.55
N TYR A 352 18.87 0.25 -9.72
CA TYR A 352 19.90 1.28 -9.88
C TYR A 352 19.52 2.32 -10.93
N SER A 353 20.03 3.56 -10.75
CA SER A 353 19.91 4.59 -11.77
C SER A 353 20.92 4.36 -12.87
N GLU A 354 20.49 4.47 -14.14
CA GLU A 354 21.39 4.35 -15.30
C GLU A 354 22.51 5.40 -15.29
N VAL A 355 22.31 6.54 -14.62
CA VAL A 355 23.32 7.59 -14.48
C VAL A 355 24.48 7.17 -13.56
N THR A 356 24.18 6.34 -12.56
CA THR A 356 25.15 5.90 -11.55
C THR A 356 25.11 4.37 -11.40
N PRO A 357 25.63 3.61 -12.39
CA PRO A 357 25.65 2.16 -12.28
C PRO A 357 26.46 1.70 -11.08
N PRO A 358 26.02 0.69 -10.35
CA PRO A 358 26.73 0.20 -9.19
C PRO A 358 28.01 -0.53 -9.61
N PHE A 359 29.10 -0.29 -8.89
CA PHE A 359 30.29 -1.11 -9.01
C PHE A 359 30.12 -2.39 -8.18
N LEU A 360 30.12 -3.55 -8.84
CA LEU A 360 29.95 -4.85 -8.20
C LEU A 360 31.21 -5.68 -8.32
N ALA A 361 31.63 -6.29 -7.20
CA ALA A 361 32.65 -7.30 -7.21
C ALA A 361 32.22 -8.54 -8.05
N ASP A 362 33.18 -9.21 -8.71
CA ASP A 362 32.88 -10.34 -9.60
C ASP A 362 32.07 -11.46 -8.91
N ARG A 363 32.32 -11.70 -7.63
CA ARG A 363 31.60 -12.70 -6.81
C ARG A 363 30.11 -12.41 -6.64
N LEU A 364 29.68 -11.16 -6.76
CA LEU A 364 28.30 -10.73 -6.60
C LEU A 364 27.52 -10.76 -7.92
N LYS A 365 28.20 -10.79 -9.07
CA LYS A 365 27.56 -10.72 -10.39
C LYS A 365 26.62 -11.89 -10.69
N GLU A 366 26.90 -13.06 -10.14
CA GLU A 366 26.07 -14.25 -10.33
C GLU A 366 24.82 -14.22 -9.44
N LEU A 367 24.92 -13.58 -8.28
CA LEU A 367 23.84 -13.49 -7.28
C LEU A 367 22.89 -12.36 -7.58
N ILE A 368 23.39 -11.24 -8.11
CA ILE A 368 22.64 -9.99 -8.29
C ILE A 368 22.01 -9.91 -9.68
N THR A 369 20.71 -9.65 -9.69
CA THR A 369 19.98 -9.22 -10.88
C THR A 369 19.86 -7.71 -10.86
N LEU A 370 20.59 -7.04 -11.75
CA LEU A 370 20.55 -5.58 -11.91
C LEU A 370 19.22 -5.18 -12.54
N VAL A 371 18.54 -4.19 -11.93
CA VAL A 371 17.26 -3.67 -12.40
C VAL A 371 17.42 -2.17 -12.70
N PRO A 372 17.55 -1.79 -14.00
CA PRO A 372 17.71 -0.40 -14.37
C PRO A 372 16.41 0.38 -14.15
N LEU A 373 16.53 1.58 -13.60
CA LEU A 373 15.47 2.56 -13.53
C LEU A 373 15.56 3.43 -14.78
N ARG A 374 14.49 3.49 -15.59
CA ARG A 374 14.37 4.53 -16.59
C ARG A 374 14.15 5.86 -15.86
N GLU A 375 14.95 6.87 -16.17
CA GLU A 375 14.56 8.24 -15.87
C GLU A 375 13.24 8.51 -16.61
N GLU A 376 12.13 8.61 -15.86
CA GLU A 376 10.99 9.35 -16.38
C GLU A 376 11.51 10.77 -16.62
N ARG A 377 11.73 11.13 -17.88
CA ARG A 377 11.95 12.52 -18.23
C ARG A 377 10.75 13.26 -17.68
N SER A 378 10.94 13.96 -16.58
CA SER A 378 9.97 14.93 -16.07
C SER A 378 9.68 15.88 -17.21
N CYS A 379 8.56 15.66 -17.87
CA CYS A 379 7.96 16.71 -18.69
C CYS A 379 7.58 17.83 -17.73
N LEU A 380 8.50 18.82 -17.60
CA LEU A 380 8.22 20.12 -17.05
C LEU A 380 7.18 20.85 -17.91
#